data_def05c5383d254ca835423bb6ca83bf1
#
_entry.id   def05c5383d254ca835423bb6ca83bf1
#
_cell.length_a   1.000
_cell.length_b   1.000
_cell.length_c   1.000
_cell.angle_alpha   90.00
_cell.angle_beta   90.00
_cell.angle_gamma   90.00
#
_symmetry.space_group_name_H-M   'P 1'
#
loop_
_entity.id
_entity.type
_entity.pdbx_description
1 polymer ?
#
loop_
_entity_poly.entity_id
_entity_poly.type
_entity_poly.pdbx_seq_one_letter_code
_entity_poly.pdbx_strand_id
1 'polypeptide(L)'
;MRKYSKSLIMVATFFCGIGLMTSCCNDTDDSQEQSQTQEEGVEQQEQTLVSVLTAEAYTPEEFIEHLGSHDLAHRIDDIYPQAKPIAMSYAKIKMQSHLPTLDKIFAQEVGTETDGSRRWRFESYTFSYLSHTVDGREQVMSGRVTFPNNTASDTPHKVKTLSLHSHQALVDPEWAPSESLMFMSMRSLWNSAVIEPDFQCWGINFGREIDSGCSPVTQAQQMADCVMAALEIMRQHGVTLADDGHSTLWGSSQTAVVPIVFTKWYETEAPEWFRQAVRLQSVFTGEGPMDNSAFYEHICSHAEILQYNFPIIISYPSAFSPEQLGGYEGRDFVNNWFHETQITLDGKDYSLYEACAKYLITDALFYDITGSKEEGLSLKLDKILPPDILTPDCCLDKNSPKVQALLKTFQTHCDLSGWHPQTDIYFAMYSKDLMLPYEQTKAAFQRLSEQSKNHNLHWIEIPDQGGSIAAQVGDETNHYTTAFLMSLLMSNVEEPKDMVDIYVAPSYSSSAAMLLSSSTSKQ
;
A
#
# COMPACT_ATOMS: atom_id res chain seq x y z
N MET A 1 13.39 -23.08 14.28
CA MET A 1 12.58 -24.06 13.50
C MET A 1 11.13 -23.91 13.90
N ARG A 2 10.40 -23.03 13.30
CA ARG A 2 8.95 -22.94 13.43
C ARG A 2 8.30 -23.77 12.33
N LYS A 3 7.39 -24.65 12.73
CA LYS A 3 6.62 -25.48 11.82
C LYS A 3 5.58 -24.61 11.14
N TYR A 4 5.78 -24.31 9.86
CA TYR A 4 4.71 -23.79 9.01
C TYR A 4 3.62 -24.84 8.88
N SER A 5 2.43 -24.52 9.36
CA SER A 5 1.23 -25.32 9.12
C SER A 5 0.87 -25.18 7.64
N LYS A 6 1.11 -26.24 6.87
CA LYS A 6 0.67 -26.32 5.47
C LYS A 6 -0.84 -26.48 5.46
N SER A 7 -1.57 -25.40 5.33
CA SER A 7 -2.96 -25.46 4.90
C SER A 7 -2.99 -25.85 3.43
N LEU A 8 -3.34 -27.11 3.19
CA LEU A 8 -3.52 -27.68 1.85
C LEU A 8 -4.83 -27.12 1.28
N ILE A 9 -4.76 -26.06 0.49
CA ILE A 9 -5.92 -25.55 -0.24
C ILE A 9 -6.17 -26.48 -1.42
N MET A 10 -7.27 -27.24 -1.32
CA MET A 10 -7.79 -28.07 -2.39
C MET A 10 -8.54 -27.18 -3.38
N VAL A 11 -7.90 -26.81 -4.48
CA VAL A 11 -8.55 -26.09 -5.59
C VAL A 11 -9.45 -27.07 -6.32
N ALA A 12 -10.75 -26.98 -6.10
CA ALA A 12 -11.75 -27.69 -6.89
C ALA A 12 -11.99 -26.92 -8.19
N THR A 13 -11.40 -27.39 -9.26
CA THR A 13 -11.63 -26.88 -10.62
C THR A 13 -13.00 -27.34 -11.11
N PHE A 14 -13.99 -26.46 -11.11
CA PHE A 14 -15.25 -26.69 -11.80
C PHE A 14 -15.14 -26.24 -13.26
N PHE A 15 -14.99 -27.19 -14.17
CA PHE A 15 -15.19 -26.96 -15.60
C PHE A 15 -16.71 -26.97 -15.90
N CYS A 16 -17.29 -25.81 -16.17
CA CYS A 16 -18.56 -25.70 -16.84
C CYS A 16 -18.34 -25.59 -18.34
N GLY A 17 -18.62 -26.68 -19.04
CA GLY A 17 -18.63 -26.73 -20.50
C GLY A 17 -19.79 -25.91 -21.08
N ILE A 18 -19.45 -24.91 -21.91
CA ILE A 18 -20.43 -24.23 -22.76
C ILE A 18 -20.54 -24.99 -24.07
N GLY A 19 -21.67 -25.62 -24.26
CA GLY A 19 -22.05 -26.28 -25.50
C GLY A 19 -22.40 -25.27 -26.58
N LEU A 20 -21.67 -25.29 -27.70
CA LEU A 20 -22.03 -24.63 -28.95
C LEU A 20 -23.26 -25.32 -29.55
N MET A 21 -24.36 -24.60 -29.69
CA MET A 21 -25.44 -24.96 -30.62
C MET A 21 -25.49 -23.96 -31.76
N THR A 22 -25.00 -24.38 -32.90
CA THR A 22 -25.31 -23.79 -34.20
C THR A 22 -26.72 -24.19 -34.63
N SER A 23 -27.56 -23.23 -35.01
CA SER A 23 -28.74 -23.49 -35.83
C SER A 23 -28.89 -22.43 -36.89
N CYS A 24 -29.00 -22.88 -38.13
CA CYS A 24 -29.19 -22.12 -39.35
C CYS A 24 -30.67 -21.84 -39.64
N CYS A 25 -30.89 -20.68 -40.30
CA CYS A 25 -31.87 -20.34 -41.34
C CYS A 25 -33.38 -20.37 -41.05
N ASN A 26 -34.08 -19.27 -41.23
CA ASN A 26 -34.79 -18.93 -42.49
C ASN A 26 -35.49 -17.57 -42.41
N ASP A 27 -35.52 -16.93 -43.57
CA ASP A 27 -36.21 -15.67 -43.89
C ASP A 27 -37.72 -15.71 -43.67
N THR A 28 -38.30 -14.60 -43.24
CA THR A 28 -39.50 -13.99 -43.85
C THR A 28 -39.68 -12.55 -43.34
N ASP A 29 -39.95 -11.65 -44.33
CA ASP A 29 -40.40 -10.27 -44.17
C ASP A 29 -41.60 -10.14 -43.23
N ASP A 30 -41.57 -9.12 -42.34
CA ASP A 30 -42.69 -8.19 -42.19
C ASP A 30 -42.28 -6.92 -41.45
N SER A 31 -42.57 -5.78 -42.08
CA SER A 31 -42.40 -4.45 -41.64
C SER A 31 -43.27 -4.09 -40.44
N GLN A 32 -42.67 -3.72 -39.30
CA GLN A 32 -43.29 -2.84 -38.31
C GLN A 32 -42.23 -1.90 -37.69
N GLU A 33 -42.49 -0.60 -37.88
CA GLU A 33 -41.82 0.50 -37.16
C GLU A 33 -41.93 0.27 -35.66
N GLN A 34 -40.81 -0.02 -35.01
CA GLN A 34 -40.67 0.09 -33.55
C GLN A 34 -39.58 1.08 -33.23
N SER A 35 -39.97 2.08 -32.45
CA SER A 35 -39.14 3.11 -31.83
C SER A 35 -37.88 2.47 -31.27
N GLN A 36 -36.72 2.83 -31.82
CA GLN A 36 -35.42 2.62 -31.22
C GLN A 36 -35.33 3.48 -29.96
N THR A 37 -35.63 2.90 -28.81
CA THR A 37 -35.01 3.33 -27.55
C THR A 37 -33.51 3.01 -27.68
N GLN A 38 -32.70 4.03 -27.73
CA GLN A 38 -31.27 3.91 -27.54
C GLN A 38 -31.03 3.24 -26.18
N GLU A 39 -30.74 1.96 -26.19
CA GLU A 39 -29.94 1.35 -25.14
C GLU A 39 -28.53 1.91 -25.31
N GLU A 40 -28.23 2.97 -24.57
CA GLU A 40 -26.87 3.42 -24.35
C GLU A 40 -26.09 2.20 -23.86
N GLY A 41 -25.06 1.82 -24.62
CA GLY A 41 -24.21 0.67 -24.31
C GLY A 41 -23.61 0.86 -22.93
N VAL A 42 -24.03 0.03 -22.00
CA VAL A 42 -23.30 -0.22 -20.77
C VAL A 42 -21.99 -0.83 -21.23
N GLU A 43 -20.91 -0.03 -21.29
CA GLU A 43 -19.55 -0.56 -21.43
C GLU A 43 -19.42 -1.69 -20.42
N GLN A 44 -19.14 -2.89 -20.89
CA GLN A 44 -18.93 -4.05 -20.01
C GLN A 44 -17.77 -3.71 -19.09
N GLN A 45 -18.09 -3.49 -17.83
CA GLN A 45 -17.12 -3.30 -16.76
C GLN A 45 -16.24 -4.57 -16.72
N GLU A 46 -14.96 -4.45 -17.02
CA GLU A 46 -14.04 -5.57 -16.92
C GLU A 46 -14.08 -6.10 -15.48
N GLN A 47 -14.40 -7.37 -15.32
CA GLN A 47 -14.49 -8.00 -14.01
C GLN A 47 -13.08 -8.24 -13.47
N THR A 48 -12.61 -7.39 -12.59
CA THR A 48 -11.29 -7.51 -11.96
C THR A 48 -11.27 -8.51 -10.80
N LEU A 49 -12.38 -8.66 -10.06
CA LEU A 49 -12.47 -9.62 -8.95
C LEU A 49 -12.40 -11.07 -9.47
N VAL A 50 -11.41 -11.82 -9.00
CA VAL A 50 -11.23 -13.25 -9.32
C VAL A 50 -11.90 -14.12 -8.26
N SER A 51 -11.56 -13.94 -6.98
CA SER A 51 -12.16 -14.72 -5.88
C SER A 51 -11.99 -14.04 -4.52
N VAL A 52 -12.88 -14.35 -3.60
CA VAL A 52 -12.68 -14.10 -2.17
C VAL A 52 -11.84 -15.24 -1.61
N LEU A 53 -10.74 -14.88 -0.93
CA LEU A 53 -9.80 -15.83 -0.31
C LEU A 53 -10.18 -16.14 1.12
N THR A 54 -10.46 -15.09 1.93
CA THR A 54 -10.97 -15.22 3.29
C THR A 54 -12.10 -14.23 3.54
N ALA A 55 -13.00 -14.58 4.47
CA ALA A 55 -14.06 -13.72 4.95
C ALA A 55 -14.10 -13.83 6.48
N GLU A 56 -13.93 -12.71 7.16
CA GLU A 56 -13.85 -12.62 8.61
C GLU A 56 -14.83 -11.56 9.10
N ALA A 57 -15.42 -11.79 10.27
CA ALA A 57 -16.33 -10.83 10.89
C ALA A 57 -16.00 -10.71 12.37
N TYR A 58 -15.75 -9.51 12.83
CA TYR A 58 -15.27 -9.21 14.17
C TYR A 58 -16.29 -8.35 14.95
N THR A 59 -16.52 -8.67 16.20
CA THR A 59 -17.02 -7.68 17.14
C THR A 59 -16.01 -6.53 17.26
N PRO A 60 -16.42 -5.35 17.73
CA PRO A 60 -15.46 -4.26 17.95
C PRO A 60 -14.28 -4.63 18.85
N GLU A 61 -14.53 -5.45 19.87
CA GLU A 61 -13.52 -5.92 20.81
C GLU A 61 -12.54 -6.88 20.13
N GLU A 62 -13.03 -7.87 19.37
CA GLU A 62 -12.23 -8.80 18.58
C GLU A 62 -11.43 -8.07 17.50
N PHE A 63 -12.03 -7.08 16.84
CA PHE A 63 -11.36 -6.28 15.82
C PHE A 63 -10.08 -5.63 16.34
N ILE A 64 -10.13 -5.01 17.53
CA ILE A 64 -8.94 -4.43 18.18
C ILE A 64 -7.93 -5.49 18.57
N GLU A 65 -8.38 -6.64 19.05
CA GLU A 65 -7.47 -7.73 19.42
C GLU A 65 -6.74 -8.26 18.18
N HIS A 66 -7.43 -8.34 17.03
CA HIS A 66 -6.83 -8.79 15.77
C HIS A 66 -5.91 -7.76 15.12
N LEU A 67 -6.15 -6.47 15.26
CA LEU A 67 -5.20 -5.42 14.85
C LEU A 67 -3.82 -5.57 15.53
N GLY A 68 -3.75 -6.25 16.65
CA GLY A 68 -2.53 -6.47 17.41
C GLY A 68 -2.00 -7.89 17.43
N SER A 69 -2.74 -8.86 16.88
CA SER A 69 -2.44 -10.29 17.05
C SER A 69 -1.45 -10.83 16.03
N HIS A 70 -1.43 -10.29 14.83
CA HIS A 70 -0.29 -10.53 13.96
C HIS A 70 0.88 -9.70 14.46
N ASP A 71 1.94 -10.39 14.67
CA ASP A 71 3.18 -9.85 15.19
C ASP A 71 3.81 -8.81 14.23
N LEU A 72 3.13 -7.66 14.07
CA LEU A 72 3.86 -6.41 13.88
C LEU A 72 5.05 -6.39 14.83
N ALA A 73 4.92 -7.22 15.82
CA ALA A 73 5.67 -7.42 16.98
C ALA A 73 7.08 -7.86 16.76
N HIS A 74 7.33 -8.89 16.01
CA HIS A 74 8.66 -9.47 16.05
C HIS A 74 9.76 -8.49 15.67
N ARG A 75 9.49 -7.51 14.82
CA ARG A 75 10.52 -6.56 14.40
C ARG A 75 10.33 -5.17 14.95
N ILE A 76 9.10 -4.68 15.01
CA ILE A 76 8.84 -3.36 15.62
C ILE A 76 9.02 -3.46 17.14
N ASP A 77 8.63 -4.57 17.78
CA ASP A 77 8.85 -4.76 19.22
C ASP A 77 10.34 -4.94 19.55
N ASP A 78 11.14 -5.53 18.66
CA ASP A 78 12.59 -5.63 18.85
C ASP A 78 13.30 -4.30 18.64
N ILE A 79 12.84 -3.51 17.67
CA ILE A 79 13.40 -2.18 17.39
C ILE A 79 12.77 -1.10 18.26
N TYR A 80 11.45 -1.18 18.46
CA TYR A 80 10.66 -0.21 19.22
C TYR A 80 9.74 -0.91 20.22
N PRO A 81 10.27 -1.46 21.33
CA PRO A 81 9.49 -2.27 22.29
C PRO A 81 8.25 -1.55 22.86
N GLN A 82 8.21 -0.23 22.75
CA GLN A 82 7.09 0.60 23.22
C GLN A 82 6.07 0.92 22.11
N ALA A 83 6.36 0.65 20.84
CA ALA A 83 5.51 1.06 19.73
C ALA A 83 4.17 0.32 19.72
N LYS A 84 4.19 -1.00 19.88
CA LYS A 84 2.97 -1.82 19.91
C LYS A 84 2.04 -1.48 21.08
N PRO A 85 2.51 -1.41 22.35
CA PRO A 85 1.66 -0.98 23.47
C PRO A 85 1.04 0.39 23.25
N ILE A 86 1.78 1.34 22.66
CA ILE A 86 1.30 2.69 22.34
C ILE A 86 0.21 2.61 21.28
N ALA A 87 0.47 1.93 20.17
CA ALA A 87 -0.49 1.75 19.08
C ALA A 87 -1.77 1.07 19.56
N MET A 88 -1.65 0.00 20.35
CA MET A 88 -2.81 -0.72 20.91
C MET A 88 -3.60 0.11 21.92
N SER A 89 -2.93 0.89 22.77
CA SER A 89 -3.59 1.80 23.69
C SER A 89 -4.37 2.86 22.94
N TYR A 90 -3.77 3.40 21.89
CA TYR A 90 -4.38 4.41 21.05
C TYR A 90 -5.58 3.85 20.27
N ALA A 91 -5.46 2.68 19.68
CA ALA A 91 -6.55 1.98 19.02
C ALA A 91 -7.75 1.79 19.95
N LYS A 92 -7.52 1.36 21.20
CA LYS A 92 -8.58 1.23 22.21
C LYS A 92 -9.26 2.55 22.54
N ILE A 93 -8.51 3.63 22.70
CA ILE A 93 -9.07 4.97 22.98
C ILE A 93 -9.93 5.42 21.79
N LYS A 94 -9.43 5.26 20.57
CA LYS A 94 -10.18 5.64 19.35
C LYS A 94 -11.44 4.82 19.20
N MET A 95 -11.38 3.51 19.42
CA MET A 95 -12.57 2.68 19.41
C MET A 95 -13.61 3.20 20.41
N GLN A 96 -13.23 3.42 21.66
CA GLN A 96 -14.15 3.93 22.68
C GLN A 96 -14.81 5.25 22.29
N SER A 97 -14.12 6.11 21.55
CA SER A 97 -14.66 7.39 21.10
C SER A 97 -15.61 7.27 19.89
N HIS A 98 -15.39 6.31 19.00
CA HIS A 98 -16.16 6.17 17.75
C HIS A 98 -17.29 5.13 17.82
N LEU A 99 -17.19 4.10 18.65
CA LEU A 99 -18.24 3.09 18.82
C LEU A 99 -19.64 3.67 19.07
N PRO A 100 -19.83 4.70 19.93
CA PRO A 100 -21.16 5.26 20.14
C PRO A 100 -21.78 5.85 18.86
N THR A 101 -20.96 6.35 17.95
CA THR A 101 -21.43 6.86 16.66
C THR A 101 -21.86 5.73 15.74
N LEU A 102 -21.06 4.68 15.61
CA LEU A 102 -21.40 3.48 14.84
C LEU A 102 -22.63 2.78 15.43
N ASP A 103 -22.70 2.60 16.75
CA ASP A 103 -23.87 2.03 17.41
C ASP A 103 -25.16 2.81 17.09
N LYS A 104 -25.08 4.15 17.02
CA LYS A 104 -26.21 5.00 16.67
C LYS A 104 -26.62 4.83 15.20
N ILE A 105 -25.66 4.75 14.28
CA ILE A 105 -25.92 4.52 12.86
C ILE A 105 -26.64 3.17 12.69
N PHE A 106 -26.07 2.10 13.21
CA PHE A 106 -26.62 0.76 13.06
C PHE A 106 -27.91 0.53 13.86
N ALA A 107 -28.09 1.20 15.00
CA ALA A 107 -29.35 1.14 15.72
C ALA A 107 -30.52 1.76 14.93
N GLN A 108 -30.25 2.73 14.07
CA GLN A 108 -31.25 3.29 13.16
C GLN A 108 -31.59 2.33 11.98
N GLU A 109 -30.61 1.57 11.53
CA GLU A 109 -30.78 0.63 10.41
C GLU A 109 -31.44 -0.68 10.84
N VAL A 110 -31.04 -1.27 11.96
CA VAL A 110 -31.39 -2.65 12.33
C VAL A 110 -31.73 -2.87 13.81
N GLY A 111 -31.57 -1.88 14.65
CA GLY A 111 -31.74 -2.01 16.10
C GLY A 111 -30.61 -2.82 16.77
N THR A 112 -30.87 -3.23 18.01
CA THR A 112 -30.00 -4.09 18.82
C THR A 112 -30.62 -5.48 19.02
N GLU A 113 -29.80 -6.47 19.41
CA GLU A 113 -30.33 -7.77 19.82
C GLU A 113 -31.22 -7.63 21.08
N THR A 114 -32.01 -8.66 21.37
CA THR A 114 -32.91 -8.67 22.55
C THR A 114 -32.16 -8.63 23.87
N ASP A 115 -30.89 -9.04 23.88
CA ASP A 115 -29.99 -8.96 25.05
C ASP A 115 -29.18 -7.66 25.10
N GLY A 116 -29.39 -6.72 24.16
CA GLY A 116 -28.67 -5.46 24.05
C GLY A 116 -27.34 -5.56 23.30
N SER A 117 -26.99 -6.73 22.75
CA SER A 117 -25.75 -6.88 21.97
C SER A 117 -25.85 -6.19 20.60
N ARG A 118 -24.68 -5.90 20.03
CA ARG A 118 -24.58 -5.30 18.70
C ARG A 118 -24.92 -6.32 17.61
N ARG A 119 -25.71 -5.92 16.63
CA ARG A 119 -26.02 -6.70 15.45
C ARG A 119 -25.03 -6.49 14.31
N TRP A 120 -24.23 -5.46 14.38
CA TRP A 120 -23.24 -5.13 13.38
C TRP A 120 -21.85 -5.64 13.77
N ARG A 121 -20.98 -5.80 12.76
CA ARG A 121 -19.62 -6.31 12.90
C ARG A 121 -18.69 -5.51 11.97
N PHE A 122 -17.39 -5.58 12.22
CA PHE A 122 -16.40 -5.26 11.20
C PHE A 122 -16.20 -6.51 10.34
N GLU A 123 -16.48 -6.37 9.06
CA GLU A 123 -16.22 -7.42 8.08
C GLU A 123 -14.94 -7.12 7.34
N SER A 124 -14.11 -8.15 7.14
CA SER A 124 -12.84 -8.07 6.46
C SER A 124 -12.73 -9.21 5.45
N TYR A 125 -12.48 -8.86 4.20
CA TYR A 125 -12.35 -9.80 3.11
C TYR A 125 -10.96 -9.68 2.50
N THR A 126 -10.20 -10.78 2.46
CA THR A 126 -9.07 -10.88 1.56
C THR A 126 -9.55 -11.46 0.24
N PHE A 127 -9.03 -10.95 -0.85
CA PHE A 127 -9.48 -11.33 -2.18
C PHE A 127 -8.34 -11.31 -3.19
N SER A 128 -8.55 -12.00 -4.30
CA SER A 128 -7.66 -11.93 -5.45
C SER A 128 -8.34 -11.17 -6.59
N TYR A 129 -7.54 -10.40 -7.30
CA TYR A 129 -7.97 -9.58 -8.44
C TYR A 129 -6.98 -9.66 -9.59
N LEU A 130 -7.44 -9.37 -10.80
CA LEU A 130 -6.63 -9.35 -12.00
C LEU A 130 -6.03 -7.97 -12.20
N SER A 131 -4.75 -7.90 -12.50
CA SER A 131 -4.03 -6.67 -12.82
C SER A 131 -2.81 -6.96 -13.69
N HIS A 132 -1.87 -6.01 -13.80
CA HIS A 132 -0.68 -6.14 -14.64
C HIS A 132 0.61 -5.90 -13.85
N THR A 133 1.66 -6.62 -14.23
CA THR A 133 3.02 -6.44 -13.74
C THR A 133 3.72 -5.27 -14.43
N VAL A 134 4.88 -4.85 -13.90
CA VAL A 134 5.70 -3.76 -14.48
C VAL A 134 6.11 -4.04 -15.92
N ASP A 135 6.35 -5.29 -16.27
CA ASP A 135 6.66 -5.74 -17.63
C ASP A 135 5.43 -5.99 -18.52
N GLY A 136 4.23 -5.65 -18.01
CA GLY A 136 2.97 -5.66 -18.76
C GLY A 136 2.27 -7.03 -18.86
N ARG A 137 2.73 -8.05 -18.12
CA ARG A 137 2.04 -9.35 -18.06
C ARG A 137 0.79 -9.26 -17.19
N GLU A 138 -0.26 -9.94 -17.58
CA GLU A 138 -1.43 -10.13 -16.74
C GLU A 138 -1.08 -10.99 -15.51
N GLN A 139 -1.55 -10.57 -14.33
CA GLN A 139 -1.20 -11.18 -13.06
C GLN A 139 -2.38 -11.15 -12.08
N VAL A 140 -2.63 -12.28 -11.42
CA VAL A 140 -3.54 -12.32 -10.27
C VAL A 140 -2.80 -11.82 -9.04
N MET A 141 -3.37 -10.81 -8.38
CA MET A 141 -2.86 -10.18 -7.16
C MET A 141 -3.84 -10.35 -6.02
N SER A 142 -3.45 -10.00 -4.82
CA SER A 142 -4.32 -10.00 -3.65
C SER A 142 -4.45 -8.62 -3.02
N GLY A 143 -5.45 -8.49 -2.18
CA GLY A 143 -5.72 -7.29 -1.40
C GLY A 143 -6.74 -7.56 -0.32
N ARG A 144 -7.04 -6.54 0.45
CA ARG A 144 -8.02 -6.59 1.55
C ARG A 144 -9.02 -5.43 1.45
N VAL A 145 -10.25 -5.69 1.83
CA VAL A 145 -11.24 -4.66 2.12
C VAL A 145 -11.85 -4.91 3.50
N THR A 146 -11.95 -3.86 4.31
CA THR A 146 -12.50 -3.91 5.67
C THR A 146 -13.52 -2.80 5.86
N PHE A 147 -14.71 -3.12 6.35
CA PHE A 147 -15.79 -2.15 6.58
C PHE A 147 -16.71 -2.58 7.72
N PRO A 148 -17.38 -1.65 8.40
CA PRO A 148 -18.47 -1.98 9.32
C PRO A 148 -19.69 -2.41 8.50
N ASN A 149 -20.39 -3.46 8.91
CA ASN A 149 -21.58 -3.94 8.23
C ASN A 149 -22.59 -4.59 9.19
N ASN A 150 -23.80 -4.73 8.71
CA ASN A 150 -24.83 -5.53 9.37
C ASN A 150 -25.51 -6.49 8.40
N THR A 151 -25.11 -7.74 8.47
CA THR A 151 -25.64 -8.83 7.65
C THR A 151 -27.08 -9.20 7.98
N ALA A 152 -27.64 -8.71 9.08
CA ALA A 152 -29.04 -8.98 9.47
C ALA A 152 -30.06 -7.99 8.86
N SER A 153 -29.60 -7.03 8.05
CA SER A 153 -30.48 -6.06 7.39
C SER A 153 -30.60 -6.33 5.90
N ASP A 154 -31.83 -6.28 5.39
CA ASP A 154 -32.09 -6.24 3.94
C ASP A 154 -31.82 -4.85 3.34
N THR A 155 -31.57 -3.84 4.16
CA THR A 155 -31.23 -2.48 3.73
C THR A 155 -29.72 -2.37 3.57
N PRO A 156 -29.22 -1.95 2.39
CA PRO A 156 -27.80 -1.75 2.18
C PRO A 156 -27.22 -0.74 3.19
N HIS A 157 -26.07 -1.08 3.77
CA HIS A 157 -25.33 -0.15 4.62
C HIS A 157 -24.57 0.87 3.77
N LYS A 158 -24.58 2.14 4.19
CA LYS A 158 -23.88 3.23 3.51
C LYS A 158 -22.67 3.68 4.32
N VAL A 159 -21.46 3.36 3.82
CA VAL A 159 -20.23 3.92 4.38
C VAL A 159 -20.06 5.37 3.94
N LYS A 160 -19.49 6.19 4.82
CA LYS A 160 -19.26 7.62 4.57
C LYS A 160 -18.07 7.85 3.65
N THR A 161 -17.03 7.03 3.79
CA THR A 161 -15.76 7.24 3.10
C THR A 161 -15.22 5.91 2.55
N LEU A 162 -14.62 5.95 1.37
CA LEU A 162 -13.68 4.91 0.92
C LEU A 162 -12.27 5.39 1.29
N SER A 163 -11.58 4.66 2.13
CA SER A 163 -10.22 4.93 2.53
C SER A 163 -9.28 4.02 1.75
N LEU A 164 -8.61 4.58 0.76
CA LEU A 164 -7.72 3.85 -0.14
C LEU A 164 -6.29 3.97 0.38
N HIS A 165 -5.58 2.87 0.51
CA HIS A 165 -4.22 2.86 1.05
C HIS A 165 -3.24 2.20 0.09
N SER A 166 -2.23 2.96 -0.34
CA SER A 166 -1.05 2.38 -0.97
C SER A 166 -0.08 1.95 0.13
N HIS A 167 -0.15 0.70 0.52
CA HIS A 167 0.75 0.11 1.52
C HIS A 167 1.72 -0.83 0.85
N GLN A 168 2.93 -0.92 1.40
CA GLN A 168 3.92 -1.89 0.97
C GLN A 168 4.63 -2.52 2.16
N ALA A 169 4.72 -3.85 2.15
CA ALA A 169 5.25 -4.65 3.24
C ALA A 169 6.76 -4.89 3.10
N LEU A 170 7.56 -3.84 2.88
CA LEU A 170 9.01 -3.93 2.59
C LEU A 170 9.84 -4.71 3.60
N VAL A 171 9.35 -4.85 4.81
CA VAL A 171 10.12 -5.36 5.95
C VAL A 171 9.73 -6.79 6.29
N ASP A 172 8.47 -7.15 6.07
CA ASP A 172 7.91 -8.44 6.45
C ASP A 172 6.75 -8.83 5.53
N PRO A 173 6.79 -10.03 4.92
CA PRO A 173 5.68 -10.51 4.11
C PRO A 173 4.37 -10.66 4.89
N GLU A 174 4.43 -10.87 6.21
CA GLU A 174 3.25 -10.93 7.07
C GLU A 174 2.55 -9.55 7.22
N TRP A 175 3.20 -8.48 6.78
CA TRP A 175 2.59 -7.14 6.73
C TRP A 175 1.81 -6.87 5.44
N ALA A 176 1.78 -7.80 4.51
CA ALA A 176 0.92 -7.67 3.36
C ALA A 176 -0.55 -7.56 3.83
N PRO A 177 -1.34 -6.63 3.31
CA PRO A 177 -2.74 -6.46 3.71
C PRO A 177 -3.57 -7.73 3.64
N SER A 178 -3.33 -8.63 2.69
CA SER A 178 -4.03 -9.92 2.61
C SER A 178 -3.63 -10.92 3.69
N GLU A 179 -2.47 -10.75 4.31
CA GLU A 179 -1.97 -11.65 5.36
C GLU A 179 -2.38 -11.20 6.76
N SER A 180 -2.48 -9.88 7.01
CA SER A 180 -2.79 -9.35 8.34
C SER A 180 -3.75 -8.16 8.31
N LEU A 181 -4.50 -7.98 9.40
CA LEU A 181 -5.34 -6.82 9.60
C LEU A 181 -4.47 -5.65 10.08
N MET A 182 -4.18 -4.73 9.18
CA MET A 182 -3.27 -3.61 9.40
C MET A 182 -3.89 -2.49 10.25
N PHE A 183 -3.06 -1.64 10.87
CA PHE A 183 -3.55 -0.47 11.61
C PHE A 183 -4.41 0.46 10.76
N MET A 184 -4.16 0.53 9.46
CA MET A 184 -4.96 1.34 8.55
C MET A 184 -6.42 0.92 8.51
N SER A 185 -6.71 -0.37 8.75
CA SER A 185 -8.08 -0.88 8.90
C SER A 185 -8.85 -0.24 10.04
N MET A 186 -8.18 0.39 11.04
CA MET A 186 -8.84 1.19 12.07
C MET A 186 -9.70 2.32 11.51
N ARG A 187 -9.42 2.78 10.30
CA ARG A 187 -10.23 3.82 9.66
C ARG A 187 -11.69 3.39 9.45
N SER A 188 -11.98 2.11 9.47
CA SER A 188 -13.37 1.62 9.46
C SER A 188 -14.20 2.10 10.68
N LEU A 189 -13.54 2.52 11.77
CA LEU A 189 -14.19 3.17 12.91
C LEU A 189 -14.91 4.49 12.56
N TRP A 190 -14.53 5.16 11.48
CA TRP A 190 -15.20 6.38 10.99
C TRP A 190 -16.33 6.09 10.00
N ASN A 191 -16.90 4.90 10.04
CA ASN A 191 -17.86 4.43 9.05
C ASN A 191 -17.27 4.44 7.63
N SER A 192 -16.06 3.95 7.49
CA SER A 192 -15.32 3.90 6.22
C SER A 192 -15.11 2.46 5.77
N ALA A 193 -15.09 2.24 4.46
CA ALA A 193 -14.51 1.05 3.88
C ALA A 193 -13.03 1.31 3.58
N VAL A 194 -12.16 0.45 4.09
CA VAL A 194 -10.71 0.52 3.93
C VAL A 194 -10.27 -0.48 2.87
N ILE A 195 -9.57 -0.02 1.84
CA ILE A 195 -9.14 -0.84 0.69
C ILE A 195 -7.62 -0.78 0.59
N GLU A 196 -6.98 -1.95 0.60
CA GLU A 196 -5.53 -2.12 0.71
C GLU A 196 -5.04 -3.18 -0.30
N PRO A 197 -4.35 -2.80 -1.39
CA PRO A 197 -3.72 -3.74 -2.31
C PRO A 197 -2.42 -4.31 -1.74
N ASP A 198 -2.08 -5.54 -2.10
CA ASP A 198 -0.77 -6.12 -1.79
C ASP A 198 0.32 -5.71 -2.80
N PHE A 199 -0.03 -5.19 -3.95
CA PHE A 199 0.86 -4.97 -5.08
C PHE A 199 1.57 -6.25 -5.59
N GLN A 200 2.41 -6.10 -6.61
CA GLN A 200 2.90 -7.21 -7.46
C GLN A 200 3.61 -8.33 -6.71
N CYS A 201 4.51 -8.03 -5.79
CA CYS A 201 5.37 -9.05 -5.18
C CYS A 201 4.90 -9.51 -3.79
N TRP A 202 3.79 -8.98 -3.29
CA TRP A 202 3.32 -9.25 -1.93
C TRP A 202 2.07 -10.13 -1.91
N GLY A 203 1.65 -10.53 -0.71
CA GLY A 203 0.51 -11.42 -0.52
C GLY A 203 0.69 -12.74 -1.25
N ILE A 204 -0.28 -13.14 -2.07
CA ILE A 204 -0.23 -14.43 -2.81
C ILE A 204 0.96 -14.57 -3.78
N ASN A 205 1.62 -13.46 -4.10
CA ASN A 205 2.77 -13.43 -5.03
C ASN A 205 4.12 -13.36 -4.33
N PHE A 206 4.15 -13.36 -3.00
CA PHE A 206 5.39 -13.27 -2.25
C PHE A 206 6.39 -14.37 -2.67
N GLY A 207 7.62 -13.96 -2.94
CA GLY A 207 8.70 -14.82 -3.40
C GLY A 207 8.56 -15.38 -4.82
N ARG A 208 7.51 -14.99 -5.55
CA ARG A 208 7.28 -15.40 -6.95
C ARG A 208 7.61 -14.28 -7.93
N GLU A 209 7.18 -13.07 -7.63
CA GLU A 209 7.31 -11.89 -8.48
C GLU A 209 8.32 -10.89 -7.90
N ILE A 210 8.81 -10.00 -8.76
CA ILE A 210 9.69 -8.89 -8.40
C ILE A 210 8.83 -7.69 -8.02
N ASP A 211 9.33 -6.85 -7.11
CA ASP A 211 8.59 -5.68 -6.61
C ASP A 211 8.27 -4.64 -7.70
N SER A 212 7.07 -4.09 -7.66
CA SER A 212 6.62 -3.00 -8.53
C SER A 212 6.95 -1.59 -8.02
N GLY A 213 7.62 -1.45 -6.88
CA GLY A 213 7.92 -0.14 -6.27
C GLY A 213 8.72 0.83 -7.14
N CYS A 214 9.41 0.31 -8.15
CA CYS A 214 10.09 1.11 -9.18
C CYS A 214 9.13 1.81 -10.15
N SER A 215 7.86 1.38 -10.23
CA SER A 215 6.87 1.85 -11.20
C SER A 215 5.59 2.35 -10.52
N PRO A 216 5.55 3.60 -10.05
CA PRO A 216 4.34 4.19 -9.48
C PRO A 216 3.12 4.16 -10.41
N VAL A 217 3.32 4.24 -11.73
CA VAL A 217 2.25 4.12 -12.73
C VAL A 217 1.62 2.72 -12.67
N THR A 218 2.46 1.67 -12.63
CA THR A 218 1.95 0.29 -12.51
C THR A 218 1.24 0.08 -11.16
N GLN A 219 1.81 0.58 -10.06
CA GLN A 219 1.17 0.48 -8.75
C GLN A 219 -0.15 1.26 -8.69
N ALA A 220 -0.25 2.42 -9.34
CA ALA A 220 -1.50 3.17 -9.45
C ALA A 220 -2.58 2.37 -10.21
N GLN A 221 -2.22 1.65 -11.28
CA GLN A 221 -3.13 0.76 -11.98
C GLN A 221 -3.53 -0.44 -11.10
N GLN A 222 -2.57 -1.09 -10.45
CA GLN A 222 -2.84 -2.19 -9.50
C GLN A 222 -3.78 -1.76 -8.38
N MET A 223 -3.63 -0.52 -7.89
CA MET A 223 -4.54 0.09 -6.92
C MET A 223 -5.95 0.26 -7.48
N ALA A 224 -6.09 0.77 -8.71
CA ALA A 224 -7.38 0.95 -9.35
C ALA A 224 -8.11 -0.39 -9.52
N ASP A 225 -7.41 -1.44 -9.98
CA ASP A 225 -7.95 -2.78 -10.16
C ASP A 225 -8.38 -3.40 -8.82
N CYS A 226 -7.59 -3.20 -7.76
CA CYS A 226 -7.93 -3.61 -6.39
C CYS A 226 -9.21 -2.90 -5.90
N VAL A 227 -9.31 -1.59 -6.10
CA VAL A 227 -10.50 -0.80 -5.74
C VAL A 227 -11.75 -1.33 -6.45
N MET A 228 -11.65 -1.66 -7.73
CA MET A 228 -12.74 -2.25 -8.50
C MET A 228 -13.23 -3.56 -7.88
N ALA A 229 -12.33 -4.47 -7.57
CA ALA A 229 -12.64 -5.74 -6.96
C ALA A 229 -13.26 -5.56 -5.56
N ALA A 230 -12.74 -4.62 -4.76
CA ALA A 230 -13.26 -4.30 -3.44
C ALA A 230 -14.69 -3.74 -3.49
N LEU A 231 -14.97 -2.83 -4.43
CA LEU A 231 -16.33 -2.29 -4.64
C LEU A 231 -17.33 -3.39 -5.01
N GLU A 232 -16.92 -4.37 -5.78
CA GLU A 232 -17.77 -5.52 -6.12
C GLU A 232 -18.07 -6.37 -4.87
N ILE A 233 -17.07 -6.64 -4.01
CA ILE A 233 -17.28 -7.34 -2.73
C ILE A 233 -18.24 -6.55 -1.85
N MET A 234 -18.01 -5.24 -1.67
CA MET A 234 -18.90 -4.38 -0.89
C MET A 234 -20.35 -4.48 -1.40
N ARG A 235 -20.55 -4.38 -2.72
CA ARG A 235 -21.86 -4.49 -3.35
C ARG A 235 -22.52 -5.85 -3.08
N GLN A 236 -21.76 -6.96 -3.16
CA GLN A 236 -22.25 -8.32 -2.87
C GLN A 236 -22.71 -8.46 -1.41
N HIS A 237 -22.10 -7.70 -0.49
CA HIS A 237 -22.43 -7.68 0.93
C HIS A 237 -23.37 -6.54 1.34
N GLY A 238 -24.00 -5.88 0.37
CA GLY A 238 -24.97 -4.82 0.63
C GLY A 238 -24.36 -3.54 1.21
N VAL A 239 -23.07 -3.28 0.95
CA VAL A 239 -22.38 -2.08 1.38
C VAL A 239 -22.09 -1.19 0.19
N THR A 240 -22.39 0.11 0.30
CA THR A 240 -22.16 1.11 -0.75
C THR A 240 -21.65 2.40 -0.17
N LEU A 241 -21.02 3.24 -1.01
CA LEU A 241 -20.66 4.59 -0.62
C LEU A 241 -21.93 5.45 -0.51
N ALA A 242 -22.05 6.25 0.53
CA ALA A 242 -23.17 7.19 0.72
C ALA A 242 -23.26 8.20 -0.42
N ASP A 243 -24.45 8.77 -0.67
CA ASP A 243 -24.67 9.68 -1.79
C ASP A 243 -23.81 10.96 -1.71
N ASP A 244 -23.54 11.42 -0.48
CA ASP A 244 -22.63 12.53 -0.13
C ASP A 244 -21.25 12.03 0.31
N GLY A 245 -20.97 10.74 0.18
CA GLY A 245 -19.69 10.14 0.53
C GLY A 245 -18.60 10.43 -0.50
N HIS A 246 -17.36 10.21 -0.10
CA HIS A 246 -16.18 10.45 -0.93
C HIS A 246 -15.06 9.45 -0.62
N SER A 247 -13.96 9.53 -1.39
CA SER A 247 -12.76 8.76 -1.10
C SER A 247 -11.60 9.64 -0.65
N THR A 248 -10.79 9.07 0.23
CA THR A 248 -9.48 9.60 0.60
C THR A 248 -8.40 8.60 0.23
N LEU A 249 -7.25 9.08 -0.19
CA LEU A 249 -6.13 8.23 -0.60
C LEU A 249 -4.90 8.51 0.25
N TRP A 250 -4.25 7.45 0.71
CA TRP A 250 -3.18 7.50 1.70
C TRP A 250 -1.97 6.70 1.23
N GLY A 251 -0.77 7.25 1.45
CA GLY A 251 0.47 6.56 1.15
C GLY A 251 1.65 7.06 1.96
N SER A 252 2.67 6.23 2.08
CA SER A 252 3.90 6.61 2.79
C SER A 252 5.08 5.79 2.30
N SER A 253 6.30 6.25 2.60
CA SER A 253 7.54 5.55 2.32
C SER A 253 7.69 5.24 0.82
N GLN A 254 8.06 4.04 0.46
CA GLN A 254 8.26 3.63 -0.94
C GLN A 254 7.04 3.90 -1.83
N THR A 255 5.82 3.81 -1.28
CA THR A 255 4.60 4.07 -2.04
C THR A 255 4.09 5.51 -1.95
N ALA A 256 4.88 6.44 -1.41
CA ALA A 256 4.46 7.83 -1.23
C ALA A 256 4.07 8.53 -2.54
N VAL A 257 4.68 8.18 -3.66
CA VAL A 257 4.35 8.77 -4.95
C VAL A 257 3.13 8.13 -5.62
N VAL A 258 2.75 6.92 -5.22
CA VAL A 258 1.61 6.19 -5.82
C VAL A 258 0.29 6.96 -5.71
N PRO A 259 -0.09 7.54 -4.55
CA PRO A 259 -1.28 8.39 -4.46
C PRO A 259 -1.28 9.56 -5.43
N ILE A 260 -0.13 10.16 -5.69
CA ILE A 260 -0.01 11.30 -6.61
C ILE A 260 -0.22 10.85 -8.06
N VAL A 261 0.42 9.76 -8.46
CA VAL A 261 0.27 9.19 -9.81
C VAL A 261 -1.13 8.64 -10.02
N PHE A 262 -1.71 7.98 -9.02
CA PHE A 262 -3.10 7.54 -9.06
C PHE A 262 -4.06 8.73 -9.25
N THR A 263 -3.82 9.83 -8.54
CA THR A 263 -4.66 11.04 -8.68
C THR A 263 -4.56 11.64 -10.09
N LYS A 264 -3.35 11.69 -10.67
CA LYS A 264 -3.18 12.08 -12.08
C LYS A 264 -4.02 11.20 -13.00
N TRP A 265 -3.86 9.87 -12.90
CA TRP A 265 -4.65 8.92 -13.70
C TRP A 265 -6.16 9.11 -13.47
N TYR A 266 -6.58 9.23 -12.21
CA TYR A 266 -7.98 9.43 -11.85
C TYR A 266 -8.59 10.69 -12.49
N GLU A 267 -7.86 11.80 -12.51
CA GLU A 267 -8.32 13.07 -13.07
C GLU A 267 -8.28 13.13 -14.60
N THR A 268 -7.34 12.41 -15.23
CA THR A 268 -7.06 12.56 -16.67
C THR A 268 -7.51 11.39 -17.54
N GLU A 269 -7.53 10.17 -16.99
CA GLU A 269 -7.67 8.95 -17.78
C GLU A 269 -8.76 8.01 -17.27
N ALA A 270 -9.07 8.04 -15.95
CA ALA A 270 -10.05 7.14 -15.37
C ALA A 270 -11.43 7.30 -16.03
N PRO A 271 -12.13 6.20 -16.32
CA PRO A 271 -13.46 6.27 -16.90
C PRO A 271 -14.46 6.95 -15.94
N GLU A 272 -15.46 7.62 -16.50
CA GLU A 272 -16.42 8.41 -15.73
C GLU A 272 -17.13 7.59 -14.65
N TRP A 273 -17.53 6.35 -14.98
CA TRP A 273 -18.18 5.47 -14.00
C TRP A 273 -17.28 5.17 -12.80
N PHE A 274 -15.94 5.05 -12.99
CA PHE A 274 -14.97 4.87 -11.89
C PHE A 274 -14.89 6.13 -11.02
N ARG A 275 -14.80 7.30 -11.66
CA ARG A 275 -14.79 8.58 -10.95
C ARG A 275 -16.06 8.78 -10.11
N GLN A 276 -17.22 8.39 -10.64
CA GLN A 276 -18.49 8.45 -9.91
C GLN A 276 -18.57 7.46 -8.75
N ALA A 277 -17.98 6.26 -8.90
CA ALA A 277 -17.96 5.25 -7.86
C ALA A 277 -17.00 5.59 -6.72
N VAL A 278 -15.82 6.15 -7.05
CA VAL A 278 -14.74 6.45 -6.09
C VAL A 278 -14.88 7.85 -5.48
N ARG A 279 -15.15 8.88 -6.27
CA ARG A 279 -15.31 10.26 -5.81
C ARG A 279 -14.13 10.75 -4.96
N LEU A 280 -12.90 10.65 -5.49
CA LEU A 280 -11.68 11.04 -4.79
C LEU A 280 -11.73 12.54 -4.46
N GLN A 281 -11.58 12.87 -3.18
CA GLN A 281 -11.64 14.23 -2.67
C GLN A 281 -10.28 14.77 -2.24
N SER A 282 -9.49 13.97 -1.54
CA SER A 282 -8.22 14.41 -0.99
C SER A 282 -7.22 13.27 -0.81
N VAL A 283 -5.95 13.64 -0.77
CA VAL A 283 -4.81 12.73 -0.69
C VAL A 283 -3.88 13.19 0.43
N PHE A 284 -3.41 12.24 1.23
CA PHE A 284 -2.27 12.45 2.12
C PHE A 284 -1.19 11.43 1.81
N THR A 285 0.03 11.89 1.67
CA THR A 285 1.18 11.02 1.45
C THR A 285 2.46 11.67 2.00
N GLY A 286 3.53 10.91 2.07
CA GLY A 286 4.81 11.47 2.49
C GLY A 286 5.83 10.43 2.94
N GLU A 287 6.91 10.91 3.57
CA GLU A 287 8.04 10.08 3.99
C GLU A 287 8.48 9.12 2.89
N GLY A 288 8.61 9.65 1.66
CA GLY A 288 9.04 8.88 0.51
C GLY A 288 9.44 9.74 -0.68
N PRO A 289 10.06 9.15 -1.69
CA PRO A 289 10.52 9.89 -2.86
C PRO A 289 9.34 10.28 -3.76
N MET A 290 9.44 11.44 -4.40
CA MET A 290 8.57 11.82 -5.53
C MET A 290 9.21 11.51 -6.90
N ASP A 291 10.46 11.07 -6.91
CA ASP A 291 11.22 10.77 -8.11
C ASP A 291 12.13 9.57 -7.82
N ASN A 292 11.81 8.44 -8.42
CA ASN A 292 12.58 7.22 -8.26
C ASN A 292 13.99 7.33 -8.85
N SER A 293 14.21 8.22 -9.82
CA SER A 293 15.57 8.48 -10.32
C SER A 293 16.43 9.14 -9.26
N ALA A 294 15.90 10.18 -8.61
CA ALA A 294 16.58 10.89 -7.53
C ALA A 294 16.81 9.98 -6.31
N PHE A 295 15.83 9.14 -6.00
CA PHE A 295 15.93 8.15 -4.92
C PHE A 295 17.02 7.11 -5.19
N TYR A 296 17.04 6.52 -6.38
CA TYR A 296 18.07 5.56 -6.78
C TYR A 296 19.48 6.16 -6.74
N GLU A 297 19.65 7.37 -7.27
CA GLU A 297 20.91 8.10 -7.20
C GLU A 297 21.35 8.41 -5.76
N HIS A 298 20.39 8.78 -4.92
CA HIS A 298 20.65 9.08 -3.51
C HIS A 298 21.16 7.84 -2.78
N ILE A 299 20.47 6.71 -2.88
CA ILE A 299 20.88 5.46 -2.23
C ILE A 299 22.25 5.00 -2.75
N CYS A 300 22.50 5.05 -4.06
CA CYS A 300 23.79 4.65 -4.63
C CYS A 300 24.95 5.57 -4.20
N SER A 301 24.66 6.78 -3.75
CA SER A 301 25.67 7.76 -3.33
C SER A 301 25.99 7.69 -1.84
N HIS A 302 25.22 6.96 -1.03
CA HIS A 302 25.30 6.93 0.42
C HIS A 302 25.44 5.50 0.95
N ALA A 303 26.68 5.06 1.21
CA ALA A 303 26.97 3.69 1.64
C ALA A 303 26.24 3.30 2.93
N GLU A 304 26.05 4.25 3.85
CA GLU A 304 25.35 4.07 5.13
C GLU A 304 23.86 3.76 4.95
N ILE A 305 23.26 4.15 3.83
CA ILE A 305 21.85 3.88 3.51
C ILE A 305 21.74 2.59 2.71
N LEU A 306 22.69 2.36 1.83
CA LEU A 306 22.67 1.24 0.91
C LEU A 306 22.58 -0.11 1.64
N GLN A 307 23.29 -0.27 2.74
CA GLN A 307 23.27 -1.49 3.54
C GLN A 307 21.87 -1.90 4.02
N TYR A 308 20.95 -0.92 4.17
CA TYR A 308 19.56 -1.17 4.59
C TYR A 308 18.60 -1.38 3.41
N ASN A 309 19.02 -0.96 2.20
CA ASN A 309 18.12 -0.86 1.05
C ASN A 309 18.60 -1.59 -0.20
N PHE A 310 19.65 -2.37 -0.11
CA PHE A 310 20.19 -3.01 -1.31
C PHE A 310 19.20 -3.98 -2.01
N PRO A 311 18.22 -4.64 -1.34
CA PRO A 311 17.21 -5.40 -2.06
C PRO A 311 16.39 -4.51 -3.00
N ILE A 312 16.05 -3.28 -2.57
CA ILE A 312 15.34 -2.29 -3.42
C ILE A 312 16.16 -1.98 -4.67
N ILE A 313 17.47 -1.76 -4.51
CA ILE A 313 18.36 -1.41 -5.62
C ILE A 313 18.49 -2.55 -6.62
N ILE A 314 18.45 -3.79 -6.14
CA ILE A 314 18.48 -4.98 -7.00
C ILE A 314 17.10 -5.21 -7.65
N SER A 315 16.01 -5.06 -6.90
CA SER A 315 14.66 -5.32 -7.41
C SER A 315 14.23 -4.31 -8.46
N TYR A 316 14.57 -3.03 -8.30
CA TYR A 316 14.11 -1.96 -9.19
C TYR A 316 14.48 -2.18 -10.67
N PRO A 317 15.74 -2.32 -11.04
CA PRO A 317 16.06 -2.63 -12.43
C PRO A 317 15.54 -3.98 -12.88
N SER A 318 15.39 -4.94 -11.96
CA SER A 318 14.96 -6.31 -12.28
C SER A 318 13.46 -6.42 -12.64
N ALA A 319 12.65 -5.43 -12.27
CA ALA A 319 11.21 -5.43 -12.53
C ALA A 319 10.87 -5.06 -14.00
N PHE A 320 11.78 -4.38 -14.69
CA PHE A 320 11.55 -3.92 -16.05
C PHE A 320 11.97 -4.94 -17.10
N SER A 321 11.27 -4.96 -18.22
CA SER A 321 11.67 -5.74 -19.38
C SER A 321 12.92 -5.15 -20.06
N PRO A 322 13.67 -5.95 -20.84
CA PRO A 322 14.79 -5.43 -21.61
C PRO A 322 14.42 -4.29 -22.57
N GLU A 323 13.21 -4.31 -23.13
CA GLU A 323 12.74 -3.24 -24.03
C GLU A 323 12.61 -1.92 -23.26
N GLN A 324 12.08 -1.96 -22.04
CA GLN A 324 11.96 -0.79 -21.16
C GLN A 324 13.34 -0.25 -20.75
N LEU A 325 14.31 -1.13 -20.55
CA LEU A 325 15.70 -0.79 -20.19
C LEU A 325 16.64 -0.52 -21.38
N GLY A 326 16.09 -0.30 -22.57
CA GLY A 326 16.91 0.00 -23.76
C GLY A 326 17.82 -1.15 -24.21
N GLY A 327 17.41 -2.39 -23.94
CA GLY A 327 18.11 -3.62 -24.32
C GLY A 327 18.97 -4.23 -23.20
N TYR A 328 18.98 -3.64 -22.00
CA TYR A 328 19.66 -4.20 -20.83
C TYR A 328 18.68 -5.06 -19.99
N GLU A 329 19.20 -6.09 -19.35
CA GLU A 329 18.46 -6.86 -18.35
C GLU A 329 18.75 -6.29 -16.95
N GLY A 330 17.81 -6.43 -16.00
CA GLY A 330 18.01 -5.99 -14.62
C GLY A 330 19.27 -6.58 -13.97
N ARG A 331 19.60 -7.82 -14.33
CA ARG A 331 20.84 -8.48 -13.89
C ARG A 331 22.13 -7.78 -14.33
N ASP A 332 22.11 -7.02 -15.40
CA ASP A 332 23.31 -6.32 -15.92
C ASP A 332 23.73 -5.14 -15.01
N PHE A 333 22.84 -4.72 -14.10
CA PHE A 333 23.09 -3.65 -13.14
C PHE A 333 23.79 -4.15 -11.86
N VAL A 334 23.80 -5.45 -11.61
CA VAL A 334 24.24 -6.06 -10.37
C VAL A 334 25.53 -6.87 -10.59
N ASN A 335 26.46 -6.81 -9.65
CA ASN A 335 27.74 -7.52 -9.73
C ASN A 335 27.57 -9.03 -9.84
N ASN A 336 28.43 -9.67 -10.62
CA ASN A 336 28.36 -11.10 -10.92
C ASN A 336 28.34 -12.01 -9.69
N TRP A 337 29.00 -11.64 -8.61
CA TRP A 337 29.03 -12.46 -7.42
C TRP A 337 27.65 -12.67 -6.79
N PHE A 338 26.69 -11.74 -6.95
CA PHE A 338 25.30 -11.94 -6.56
C PHE A 338 24.59 -13.03 -7.36
N HIS A 339 24.97 -13.20 -8.63
CA HIS A 339 24.42 -14.25 -9.50
C HIS A 339 25.06 -15.62 -9.22
N GLU A 340 26.34 -15.63 -8.83
CA GLU A 340 27.13 -16.82 -8.58
C GLU A 340 26.94 -17.37 -7.15
N THR A 341 26.65 -16.50 -6.18
CA THR A 341 26.42 -16.88 -4.80
C THR A 341 25.07 -17.57 -4.66
N GLN A 342 25.08 -18.82 -4.16
CA GLN A 342 23.87 -19.57 -3.89
C GLN A 342 23.55 -19.53 -2.41
N ILE A 343 22.25 -19.42 -2.12
CA ILE A 343 21.71 -19.50 -0.77
C ILE A 343 20.54 -20.47 -0.73
N THR A 344 20.34 -21.14 0.39
CA THR A 344 19.23 -22.09 0.57
C THR A 344 18.24 -21.48 1.56
N LEU A 345 17.02 -21.21 1.10
CA LEU A 345 15.91 -20.73 1.94
C LEU A 345 14.78 -21.76 1.90
N ASP A 346 14.35 -22.23 3.04
CA ASP A 346 13.29 -23.24 3.18
C ASP A 346 13.51 -24.51 2.32
N GLY A 347 14.78 -24.91 2.16
CA GLY A 347 15.16 -26.10 1.41
C GLY A 347 15.14 -25.93 -0.11
N LYS A 348 15.02 -24.72 -0.62
CA LYS A 348 15.11 -24.37 -2.04
C LYS A 348 16.30 -23.46 -2.27
N ASP A 349 17.07 -23.74 -3.32
CA ASP A 349 18.25 -22.96 -3.68
C ASP A 349 17.88 -21.79 -4.58
N TYR A 350 18.45 -20.63 -4.28
CA TYR A 350 18.33 -19.38 -5.05
C TYR A 350 19.71 -18.78 -5.26
N SER A 351 19.90 -18.04 -6.34
CA SER A 351 21.00 -17.07 -6.37
C SER A 351 20.71 -15.95 -5.38
N LEU A 352 21.74 -15.34 -4.82
CA LEU A 352 21.57 -14.18 -3.92
C LEU A 352 20.84 -13.03 -4.65
N TYR A 353 21.11 -12.85 -5.94
CA TYR A 353 20.40 -11.91 -6.80
C TYR A 353 18.88 -12.19 -6.81
N GLU A 354 18.47 -13.41 -7.10
CA GLU A 354 17.06 -13.78 -7.15
C GLU A 354 16.38 -13.59 -5.79
N ALA A 355 17.04 -13.98 -4.72
CA ALA A 355 16.51 -13.84 -3.37
C ALA A 355 16.33 -12.37 -2.97
N CYS A 356 17.26 -11.49 -3.35
CA CYS A 356 17.13 -10.04 -3.15
C CYS A 356 16.00 -9.45 -4.01
N ALA A 357 15.98 -9.78 -5.31
CA ALA A 357 15.00 -9.22 -6.24
C ALA A 357 13.56 -9.56 -5.85
N LYS A 358 13.34 -10.72 -5.23
CA LYS A 358 12.03 -11.21 -4.76
C LYS A 358 11.78 -10.98 -3.27
N TYR A 359 12.61 -10.20 -2.60
CA TYR A 359 12.52 -9.91 -1.15
C TYR A 359 12.53 -11.14 -0.23
N LEU A 360 13.02 -12.28 -0.67
CA LEU A 360 13.06 -13.51 0.13
C LEU A 360 14.01 -13.44 1.33
N ILE A 361 14.96 -12.50 1.33
CA ILE A 361 15.98 -12.33 2.37
C ILE A 361 15.84 -11.04 3.16
N THR A 362 14.78 -10.28 2.95
CA THR A 362 14.52 -9.02 3.68
C THR A 362 14.61 -9.24 5.18
N ASP A 363 14.07 -10.34 5.66
CA ASP A 363 14.15 -10.77 7.06
C ASP A 363 15.57 -10.94 7.57
N ALA A 364 16.36 -11.71 6.89
CA ALA A 364 17.73 -12.01 7.31
C ALA A 364 18.59 -10.73 7.32
N LEU A 365 18.37 -9.84 6.34
CA LEU A 365 19.06 -8.56 6.24
C LEU A 365 18.69 -7.62 7.37
N PHE A 366 17.39 -7.51 7.66
CA PHE A 366 16.89 -6.63 8.69
C PHE A 366 17.38 -7.06 10.09
N TYR A 367 17.40 -8.35 10.39
CA TYR A 367 17.91 -8.89 11.66
C TYR A 367 19.43 -8.74 11.80
N ASP A 368 20.19 -8.91 10.74
CA ASP A 368 21.65 -8.73 10.78
C ASP A 368 22.01 -7.25 11.00
N ILE A 369 21.23 -6.33 10.44
CA ILE A 369 21.37 -4.88 10.61
C ILE A 369 21.04 -4.46 12.06
N THR A 370 20.03 -5.04 12.68
CA THR A 370 19.61 -4.69 14.05
C THR A 370 20.43 -5.38 15.13
N GLY A 371 21.34 -6.29 14.77
CA GLY A 371 22.19 -7.04 15.70
C GLY A 371 21.47 -8.16 16.44
N SER A 372 20.24 -8.50 16.07
CA SER A 372 19.54 -9.68 16.60
C SER A 372 20.05 -10.93 15.89
N LYS A 373 20.81 -11.75 16.62
CA LYS A 373 21.46 -12.96 16.12
C LYS A 373 20.47 -14.11 16.03
N GLU A 374 19.82 -14.33 14.92
CA GLU A 374 19.41 -15.68 14.54
C GLU A 374 20.36 -16.22 13.46
N GLU A 375 20.80 -17.47 13.64
CA GLU A 375 21.72 -18.20 12.76
C GLU A 375 21.10 -18.36 11.37
N GLY A 376 21.44 -17.48 10.44
CA GLY A 376 20.88 -17.67 9.12
C GLY A 376 21.78 -17.21 7.98
N LEU A 377 21.94 -16.01 7.72
CA LEU A 377 22.80 -15.51 6.64
C LEU A 377 23.86 -14.58 7.24
N SER A 378 25.05 -15.07 7.49
CA SER A 378 26.17 -14.24 7.90
C SER A 378 26.77 -13.49 6.68
N LEU A 379 25.94 -12.72 6.00
CA LEU A 379 26.41 -11.64 5.17
C LEU A 379 26.89 -10.57 6.14
N LYS A 380 28.19 -10.38 6.25
CA LYS A 380 28.76 -9.26 7.00
C LYS A 380 28.49 -7.97 6.22
N LEU A 381 27.29 -7.45 6.37
CA LEU A 381 26.79 -6.27 5.66
C LEU A 381 27.56 -4.99 6.01
N ASP A 382 28.26 -4.96 7.14
CA ASP A 382 29.18 -3.91 7.56
C ASP A 382 30.32 -3.64 6.56
N LYS A 383 30.46 -4.50 5.53
CA LYS A 383 31.49 -4.40 4.49
C LYS A 383 30.96 -4.27 3.08
N ILE A 384 29.64 -4.27 2.90
CA ILE A 384 29.05 -4.14 1.56
C ILE A 384 28.99 -2.64 1.21
N LEU A 385 29.77 -2.26 0.20
CA LEU A 385 29.75 -0.92 -0.39
C LEU A 385 28.96 -0.91 -1.69
N PRO A 386 28.48 0.25 -2.17
CA PRO A 386 27.80 0.33 -3.47
C PRO A 386 28.51 -0.38 -4.61
N PRO A 387 29.86 -0.31 -4.76
CA PRO A 387 30.59 -1.05 -5.78
C PRO A 387 30.55 -2.58 -5.60
N ASP A 388 30.19 -3.08 -4.42
CA ASP A 388 30.09 -4.53 -4.20
C ASP A 388 28.75 -5.08 -4.69
N ILE A 389 27.70 -4.25 -4.74
CA ILE A 389 26.36 -4.64 -5.17
C ILE A 389 26.15 -4.36 -6.65
N LEU A 390 26.40 -3.12 -7.04
CA LEU A 390 26.18 -2.65 -8.40
C LEU A 390 27.46 -2.74 -9.24
N THR A 391 27.30 -2.94 -10.53
CA THR A 391 28.45 -2.85 -11.46
C THR A 391 29.06 -1.44 -11.40
N PRO A 392 30.37 -1.27 -11.58
CA PRO A 392 31.04 0.02 -11.40
C PRO A 392 30.46 1.16 -12.24
N ASP A 393 29.95 0.86 -13.43
CA ASP A 393 29.30 1.83 -14.31
C ASP A 393 27.89 2.25 -13.80
N CYS A 394 27.25 1.45 -12.95
CA CYS A 394 25.98 1.83 -12.32
C CYS A 394 26.15 2.74 -11.11
N CYS A 395 27.23 2.56 -10.33
CA CYS A 395 27.47 3.35 -9.14
C CYS A 395 28.26 4.63 -9.39
N LEU A 396 29.17 4.63 -10.36
CA LEU A 396 30.21 5.65 -10.49
C LEU A 396 30.09 6.47 -11.77
N ASP A 397 29.39 5.98 -12.79
CA ASP A 397 29.23 6.68 -14.08
C ASP A 397 27.76 6.92 -14.43
N LYS A 398 27.27 8.07 -13.98
CA LYS A 398 25.91 8.54 -14.32
C LYS A 398 25.69 8.77 -15.82
N ASN A 399 26.75 8.84 -16.61
CA ASN A 399 26.68 8.99 -18.07
C ASN A 399 26.71 7.66 -18.80
N SER A 400 26.87 6.56 -18.11
CA SER A 400 26.76 5.21 -18.69
C SER A 400 25.41 5.08 -19.42
N PRO A 401 25.39 4.60 -20.68
CA PRO A 401 24.16 4.38 -21.42
C PRO A 401 23.16 3.49 -20.66
N LYS A 402 23.66 2.54 -19.89
CA LYS A 402 22.89 1.63 -19.07
C LYS A 402 22.17 2.38 -17.93
N VAL A 403 22.89 3.22 -17.17
CA VAL A 403 22.32 4.05 -16.12
C VAL A 403 21.30 5.05 -16.68
N GLN A 404 21.65 5.70 -17.80
CA GLN A 404 20.73 6.65 -18.45
C GLN A 404 19.44 5.96 -18.93
N ALA A 405 19.51 4.74 -19.42
CA ALA A 405 18.31 3.98 -19.79
C ALA A 405 17.44 3.70 -18.56
N LEU A 406 18.01 3.27 -17.44
CA LEU A 406 17.29 3.03 -16.19
C LEU A 406 16.64 4.29 -15.63
N LEU A 407 17.39 5.39 -15.52
CA LEU A 407 16.86 6.67 -15.02
C LEU A 407 15.74 7.20 -15.89
N LYS A 408 15.87 7.08 -17.22
CA LYS A 408 14.80 7.45 -18.15
C LYS A 408 13.55 6.58 -17.95
N THR A 409 13.73 5.29 -17.71
CA THR A 409 12.61 4.38 -17.42
C THR A 409 11.90 4.79 -16.13
N PHE A 410 12.61 5.09 -15.04
CA PHE A 410 12.01 5.60 -13.82
C PHE A 410 11.21 6.89 -14.07
N GLN A 411 11.76 7.83 -14.83
CA GLN A 411 11.06 9.08 -15.18
C GLN A 411 9.78 8.81 -15.97
N THR A 412 9.79 7.86 -16.90
CA THR A 412 8.59 7.48 -17.67
C THR A 412 7.52 6.87 -16.76
N HIS A 413 7.92 6.07 -15.78
CA HIS A 413 7.02 5.41 -14.84
C HIS A 413 6.57 6.29 -13.66
N CYS A 414 7.01 7.55 -13.63
CA CYS A 414 6.59 8.56 -12.64
C CYS A 414 6.38 9.93 -13.31
N ASP A 415 5.89 9.96 -14.56
CA ASP A 415 5.71 11.22 -15.27
C ASP A 415 4.49 12.00 -14.75
N LEU A 416 4.75 13.14 -14.15
CA LEU A 416 3.75 14.10 -13.67
C LEU A 416 3.68 15.37 -14.54
N SER A 417 4.40 15.40 -15.67
CA SER A 417 4.47 16.57 -16.55
C SER A 417 3.12 16.88 -17.18
N GLY A 418 2.85 18.18 -17.34
CA GLY A 418 1.63 18.68 -17.99
C GLY A 418 0.33 18.45 -17.22
N TRP A 419 0.38 17.82 -16.06
CA TRP A 419 -0.79 17.64 -15.20
C TRP A 419 -1.01 18.87 -14.31
N HIS A 420 -2.27 19.24 -14.14
CA HIS A 420 -2.73 20.36 -13.31
C HIS A 420 -3.66 19.80 -12.22
N PRO A 421 -3.14 19.40 -11.06
CA PRO A 421 -3.92 18.78 -10.00
C PRO A 421 -5.16 19.60 -9.59
N GLN A 422 -6.28 18.91 -9.41
CA GLN A 422 -7.53 19.49 -8.91
C GLN A 422 -7.85 19.03 -7.50
N THR A 423 -7.42 17.82 -7.15
CA THR A 423 -7.60 17.19 -5.83
C THR A 423 -6.64 17.81 -4.81
N ASP A 424 -7.08 17.98 -3.57
CA ASP A 424 -6.21 18.43 -2.48
C ASP A 424 -5.18 17.34 -2.13
N ILE A 425 -3.89 17.68 -2.23
CA ILE A 425 -2.77 16.77 -1.96
C ILE A 425 -1.91 17.35 -0.84
N TYR A 426 -1.78 16.60 0.24
CA TYR A 426 -0.93 16.91 1.39
C TYR A 426 0.27 15.97 1.38
N PHE A 427 1.46 16.54 1.30
CA PHE A 427 2.73 15.79 1.31
C PHE A 427 3.56 16.18 2.51
N ALA A 428 3.78 15.22 3.41
CA ALA A 428 4.56 15.45 4.62
C ALA A 428 5.94 14.77 4.53
N MET A 429 6.99 15.46 4.95
CA MET A 429 8.34 14.92 4.94
C MET A 429 9.20 15.48 6.07
N TYR A 430 10.05 14.60 6.63
CA TYR A 430 11.03 14.97 7.65
C TYR A 430 12.38 15.28 7.01
N SER A 431 12.92 16.47 7.26
CA SER A 431 14.13 16.95 6.59
C SER A 431 15.42 16.24 7.02
N LYS A 432 15.39 15.51 8.14
CA LYS A 432 16.53 14.75 8.66
C LYS A 432 16.51 13.27 8.34
N ASP A 433 15.50 12.79 7.64
CA ASP A 433 15.48 11.41 7.15
C ASP A 433 16.63 11.20 6.16
N LEU A 434 17.62 10.41 6.56
CA LEU A 434 18.82 10.19 5.76
C LEU A 434 18.59 9.29 4.55
N MET A 435 17.52 8.49 4.57
CA MET A 435 17.22 7.53 3.50
C MET A 435 16.62 8.20 2.27
N LEU A 436 16.04 9.39 2.44
CA LEU A 436 15.28 10.05 1.39
C LEU A 436 16.04 11.26 0.81
N PRO A 437 15.93 11.50 -0.49
CA PRO A 437 16.48 12.68 -1.14
C PRO A 437 15.59 13.91 -0.89
N TYR A 438 15.60 14.43 0.35
CA TYR A 438 14.70 15.49 0.81
C TYR A 438 14.61 16.69 -0.13
N GLU A 439 15.76 17.27 -0.50
CA GLU A 439 15.80 18.48 -1.34
C GLU A 439 15.25 18.22 -2.75
N GLN A 440 15.55 17.05 -3.32
CA GLN A 440 15.07 16.65 -4.64
C GLN A 440 13.57 16.39 -4.61
N THR A 441 13.06 15.73 -3.56
CA THR A 441 11.63 15.48 -3.35
C THR A 441 10.86 16.77 -3.17
N LYS A 442 11.36 17.69 -2.34
CA LYS A 442 10.80 19.03 -2.12
C LYS A 442 10.74 19.83 -3.42
N ALA A 443 11.83 19.84 -4.19
CA ALA A 443 11.88 20.51 -5.48
C ALA A 443 10.92 19.89 -6.50
N ALA A 444 10.74 18.57 -6.51
CA ALA A 444 9.77 17.90 -7.38
C ALA A 444 8.33 18.28 -7.01
N PHE A 445 8.01 18.33 -5.73
CA PHE A 445 6.71 18.77 -5.24
C PHE A 445 6.43 20.25 -5.56
N GLN A 446 7.43 21.12 -5.40
CA GLN A 446 7.31 22.54 -5.74
C GLN A 446 7.02 22.75 -7.23
N ARG A 447 7.72 22.04 -8.12
CA ARG A 447 7.44 22.09 -9.56
C ARG A 447 6.00 21.66 -9.89
N LEU A 448 5.48 20.62 -9.22
CA LEU A 448 4.10 20.19 -9.37
C LEU A 448 3.14 21.27 -8.83
N SER A 449 3.45 21.89 -7.71
CA SER A 449 2.65 22.95 -7.09
C SER A 449 2.57 24.19 -7.99
N GLU A 450 3.64 24.55 -8.68
CA GLU A 450 3.65 25.67 -9.65
C GLU A 450 2.74 25.40 -10.86
N GLN A 451 2.51 24.14 -11.20
CA GLN A 451 1.57 23.75 -12.26
C GLN A 451 0.11 23.80 -11.79
N SER A 452 -0.15 23.70 -10.49
CA SER A 452 -1.48 23.76 -9.91
C SER A 452 -2.02 25.20 -9.91
N LYS A 453 -3.20 25.40 -10.51
CA LYS A 453 -3.89 26.70 -10.52
C LYS A 453 -4.71 26.97 -9.27
N ASN A 454 -4.99 25.95 -8.47
CA ASN A 454 -5.98 25.99 -7.39
C ASN A 454 -5.34 26.05 -5.99
N HIS A 455 -4.00 26.07 -5.90
CA HIS A 455 -3.26 26.04 -4.62
C HIS A 455 -3.65 24.87 -3.71
N ASN A 456 -3.98 23.74 -4.30
CA ASN A 456 -4.46 22.53 -3.61
C ASN A 456 -3.34 21.52 -3.28
N LEU A 457 -2.07 21.94 -3.43
CA LEU A 457 -0.91 21.15 -3.03
C LEU A 457 -0.26 21.76 -1.79
N HIS A 458 -0.14 20.96 -0.75
CA HIS A 458 0.29 21.38 0.57
C HIS A 458 1.54 20.60 0.98
N TRP A 459 2.69 21.29 1.04
CA TRP A 459 3.90 20.72 1.62
C TRP A 459 3.88 20.89 3.13
N ILE A 460 4.05 19.81 3.87
CA ILE A 460 4.11 19.78 5.32
C ILE A 460 5.53 19.36 5.72
N GLU A 461 6.29 20.30 6.27
CA GLU A 461 7.56 19.96 6.86
C GLU A 461 7.34 19.46 8.27
N ILE A 462 7.69 18.19 8.53
CA ILE A 462 7.56 17.60 9.85
C ILE A 462 8.61 18.28 10.74
N PRO A 463 8.19 18.98 11.81
CA PRO A 463 9.09 19.79 12.58
C PRO A 463 10.10 18.96 13.36
N ASP A 464 11.36 19.41 13.35
CA ASP A 464 12.42 18.93 14.22
C ASP A 464 12.15 19.45 15.64
N GLN A 465 11.42 18.68 16.41
CA GLN A 465 11.21 18.99 17.82
C GLN A 465 12.00 17.99 18.66
N GLY A 466 12.98 18.46 19.39
CA GLY A 466 13.73 17.67 20.37
C GLY A 466 12.83 17.16 21.50
N GLY A 467 11.99 16.20 21.19
CA GLY A 467 10.89 15.67 22.00
C GLY A 467 9.81 15.05 21.12
N SER A 468 10.06 14.94 19.80
CA SER A 468 9.18 14.22 18.88
C SER A 468 8.96 12.77 19.33
N ILE A 469 7.86 12.16 18.93
CA ILE A 469 7.64 10.73 19.17
C ILE A 469 8.80 9.90 18.59
N ALA A 470 9.30 10.29 17.43
CA ALA A 470 10.46 9.66 16.80
C ALA A 470 11.69 9.68 17.71
N ALA A 471 12.01 10.82 18.31
CA ALA A 471 13.12 10.95 19.28
C ALA A 471 12.88 10.16 20.59
N GLN A 472 11.62 9.90 20.95
CA GLN A 472 11.29 9.15 22.17
C GLN A 472 11.22 7.63 21.92
N VAL A 473 10.92 7.20 20.70
CA VAL A 473 10.76 5.79 20.34
C VAL A 473 12.03 5.22 19.70
N GLY A 474 12.89 6.07 19.11
CA GLY A 474 14.10 5.62 18.46
C GLY A 474 14.89 6.78 17.87
N ASP A 475 15.78 6.48 16.95
CA ASP A 475 16.55 7.47 16.21
C ASP A 475 15.63 8.21 15.21
N GLU A 476 15.48 9.52 15.39
CA GLU A 476 14.66 10.36 14.51
C GLU A 476 15.21 10.51 13.09
N THR A 477 16.43 10.08 12.86
CA THR A 477 17.02 9.99 11.50
C THR A 477 16.70 8.69 10.80
N ASN A 478 16.06 7.76 11.49
CA ASN A 478 15.71 6.45 10.96
C ASN A 478 14.37 6.50 10.22
N HIS A 479 14.44 6.27 8.92
CA HIS A 479 13.28 6.27 8.03
C HIS A 479 12.15 5.34 8.49
N TYR A 480 12.47 4.14 8.96
CA TYR A 480 11.44 3.17 9.39
C TYR A 480 10.66 3.69 10.60
N THR A 481 11.33 4.43 11.50
CA THR A 481 10.65 5.09 12.63
C THR A 481 9.68 6.16 12.14
N THR A 482 10.12 7.03 11.25
CA THR A 482 9.32 8.17 10.76
C THR A 482 8.14 7.68 9.91
N ALA A 483 8.36 6.72 9.02
CA ALA A 483 7.33 6.11 8.19
C ALA A 483 6.29 5.33 9.01
N PHE A 484 6.73 4.56 10.02
CA PHE A 484 5.82 3.87 10.93
C PHE A 484 4.95 4.84 11.72
N LEU A 485 5.54 5.88 12.28
CA LEU A 485 4.78 6.91 13.01
C LEU A 485 3.79 7.63 12.11
N MET A 486 4.18 7.93 10.88
CA MET A 486 3.27 8.50 9.89
C MET A 486 2.09 7.56 9.63
N SER A 487 2.34 6.28 9.39
CA SER A 487 1.27 5.29 9.18
C SER A 487 0.33 5.20 10.39
N LEU A 488 0.88 5.22 11.61
CA LEU A 488 0.09 5.24 12.83
C LEU A 488 -0.76 6.52 12.94
N LEU A 489 -0.23 7.67 12.60
CA LEU A 489 -0.97 8.94 12.61
C LEU A 489 -2.06 8.95 11.53
N MET A 490 -1.74 8.52 10.31
CA MET A 490 -2.72 8.40 9.22
C MET A 490 -3.90 7.51 9.60
N SER A 491 -3.68 6.42 10.33
CA SER A 491 -4.75 5.52 10.78
C SER A 491 -5.69 6.16 11.81
N ASN A 492 -5.36 7.33 12.33
CA ASN A 492 -6.02 7.95 13.48
C ASN A 492 -6.71 9.28 13.18
N VAL A 493 -6.74 9.70 11.94
CA VAL A 493 -7.45 10.90 11.48
C VAL A 493 -8.52 10.54 10.46
N GLU A 494 -9.57 11.34 10.37
CA GLU A 494 -10.67 11.10 9.44
C GLU A 494 -10.30 11.55 8.01
N GLU A 495 -9.68 12.73 7.90
CA GLU A 495 -9.41 13.37 6.62
C GLU A 495 -7.92 13.70 6.45
N PRO A 496 -7.38 13.68 5.22
CA PRO A 496 -6.02 14.10 4.91
C PRO A 496 -5.61 15.46 5.48
N LYS A 497 -6.50 16.44 5.45
CA LYS A 497 -6.26 17.79 6.01
C LYS A 497 -5.98 17.78 7.51
N ASP A 498 -6.54 16.82 8.25
CA ASP A 498 -6.38 16.76 9.71
C ASP A 498 -4.92 16.42 10.10
N MET A 499 -4.15 15.83 9.17
CA MET A 499 -2.72 15.62 9.35
C MET A 499 -1.93 16.92 9.44
N VAL A 500 -2.40 18.00 8.79
CA VAL A 500 -1.77 19.33 8.88
C VAL A 500 -1.79 19.81 10.32
N ASP A 501 -2.94 19.70 10.99
CA ASP A 501 -3.09 20.14 12.39
C ASP A 501 -2.22 19.33 13.35
N ILE A 502 -2.02 18.03 13.06
CA ILE A 502 -1.15 17.18 13.86
C ILE A 502 0.31 17.63 13.75
N TYR A 503 0.81 17.93 12.56
CA TYR A 503 2.21 18.28 12.36
C TYR A 503 2.54 19.74 12.65
N VAL A 504 1.60 20.66 12.42
CA VAL A 504 1.83 22.11 12.52
C VAL A 504 1.43 22.68 13.89
N ALA A 505 0.53 22.00 14.64
CA ALA A 505 0.08 22.51 15.93
C ALA A 505 1.20 22.52 16.98
N PRO A 506 1.33 23.61 17.78
CA PRO A 506 2.28 23.65 18.90
C PRO A 506 2.04 22.54 19.96
N SER A 507 0.89 21.91 19.92
CA SER A 507 0.50 20.79 20.80
C SER A 507 0.95 19.42 20.27
N TYR A 508 1.65 19.34 19.13
CA TYR A 508 2.15 18.08 18.61
C TYR A 508 2.97 17.31 19.64
N SER A 509 3.86 18.02 20.36
CA SER A 509 4.60 17.46 21.51
C SER A 509 3.70 17.04 22.67
N SER A 510 2.57 17.72 22.91
CA SER A 510 1.66 17.38 24.00
C SER A 510 0.65 16.27 23.65
N SER A 511 0.19 16.17 22.41
CA SER A 511 -0.66 15.07 21.96
C SER A 511 0.12 13.76 21.90
N ALA A 512 1.35 13.81 21.41
CA ALA A 512 2.29 12.70 21.43
C ALA A 512 2.70 12.34 22.87
N ALA A 513 2.96 13.32 23.73
CA ALA A 513 3.25 13.11 25.14
C ALA A 513 2.03 12.60 25.93
N MET A 514 0.80 12.97 25.56
CA MET A 514 -0.42 12.36 26.13
C MET A 514 -0.52 10.87 25.75
N LEU A 515 -0.19 10.50 24.53
CA LEU A 515 -0.14 9.09 24.13
C LEU A 515 0.87 8.29 24.96
N LEU A 516 2.02 8.86 25.25
CA LEU A 516 3.09 8.22 26.04
C LEU A 516 2.80 8.27 27.55
N SER A 517 2.24 9.37 28.08
CA SER A 517 1.96 9.52 29.52
C SER A 517 0.82 8.64 30.02
N SER A 518 -0.14 8.31 29.16
CA SER A 518 -1.21 7.37 29.52
C SER A 518 -0.72 5.92 29.70
N SER A 519 0.43 5.58 29.12
CA SER A 519 1.04 4.25 29.23
C SER A 519 1.91 4.07 30.50
N THR A 520 2.48 5.15 31.04
CA THR A 520 3.40 5.10 32.18
C THR A 520 2.72 5.24 33.55
N SER A 521 1.43 5.60 33.63
CA SER A 521 0.72 5.79 34.91
C SER A 521 0.10 4.50 35.50
N LYS A 522 0.45 3.32 34.97
CA LYS A 522 0.03 2.01 35.51
C LYS A 522 1.21 1.05 35.63
N GLN A 523 2.24 1.42 36.38
CA GLN A 523 3.16 0.46 36.99
C GLN A 523 3.04 0.56 38.51
#